data_b8eaf4eb2b3ed6fd0b991cd920b9468e
#
_entry.id   b8eaf4eb2b3ed6fd0b991cd920b9468e
#
_cell.length_a   1.000
_cell.length_b   1.000
_cell.length_c   1.000
_cell.angle_alpha   90.00
_cell.angle_beta   90.00
_cell.angle_gamma   90.00
#
_symmetry.space_group_name_H-M   'P 1'
#
loop_
_entity.id
_entity.type
_entity.pdbx_description
1 polymer ?
#
loop_
_entity_poly.entity_id
_entity_poly.type
_entity_poly.pdbx_seq_one_letter_code
_entity_poly.pdbx_strand_id
1 'polypeptide(L)'
;DDLLDLNKSMEANKASQTTQRTNTVGTATKASAYLDSLGVEGRSLDYGAGKGLNARTNQIDDTFEPFPEDAFNPTFVSPNDVPEDTYGKIISTNVINVLPPDLRKQAVTKIGNALKTGGRALIQTWDAGAAKAGMASKKATIVKDETLAFTTSTGSYQKGFTKEELQTYVKEVLGENFEVSGVPSKQGISGVAVVITKKSGKTSNRGYAEGGLVERLQKFEGGVAVEEPYSILDTVSKMASSAGVAILKHFDTAPNQEQLQQIE
;
A
#
# COMPACT_ATOMS: atom_id res chain seq x y z
N ASP A 1 -4.50 -22.95 6.93
CA ASP A 1 -3.74 -22.07 7.83
C ASP A 1 -3.56 -20.67 7.24
N ASP A 2 -3.22 -20.53 5.95
CA ASP A 2 -2.93 -19.24 5.30
C ASP A 2 -4.10 -18.25 5.27
N LEU A 3 -5.34 -18.72 5.12
CA LEU A 3 -6.54 -17.87 5.15
C LEU A 3 -6.87 -17.35 6.56
N LEU A 4 -6.61 -18.14 7.57
CA LEU A 4 -6.81 -17.75 8.96
C LEU A 4 -5.79 -16.68 9.37
N ASP A 5 -4.55 -16.79 8.89
CA ASP A 5 -3.47 -15.84 9.15
C ASP A 5 -3.68 -14.53 8.37
N LEU A 6 -4.22 -14.58 7.16
CA LEU A 6 -4.59 -13.38 6.40
C LEU A 6 -5.72 -12.61 7.10
N ASN A 7 -6.77 -13.29 7.56
CA ASN A 7 -7.86 -12.65 8.29
C ASN A 7 -7.39 -12.02 9.61
N LYS A 8 -6.55 -12.71 10.37
CA LYS A 8 -5.93 -12.16 11.59
C LYS A 8 -5.08 -10.92 11.30
N SER A 9 -4.34 -10.94 10.19
CA SER A 9 -3.55 -9.79 9.75
C SER A 9 -4.43 -8.60 9.35
N MET A 10 -5.55 -8.84 8.68
CA MET A 10 -6.52 -7.80 8.31
C MET A 10 -7.19 -7.20 9.55
N GLU A 11 -7.62 -8.03 10.52
CA GLU A 11 -8.18 -7.56 11.78
C GLU A 11 -7.15 -6.77 12.61
N ALA A 12 -5.90 -7.23 12.64
CA ALA A 12 -4.81 -6.53 13.31
C ALA A 12 -4.51 -5.17 12.65
N ASN A 13 -4.58 -5.07 11.33
CA ASN A 13 -4.43 -3.81 10.61
C ASN A 13 -5.60 -2.86 10.89
N LYS A 14 -6.82 -3.35 10.91
CA LYS A 14 -8.00 -2.58 11.34
C LYS A 14 -7.83 -2.07 12.77
N ALA A 15 -7.37 -2.91 13.69
CA ALA A 15 -7.10 -2.52 15.08
C ALA A 15 -5.98 -1.47 15.19
N SER A 16 -4.95 -1.50 14.31
CA SER A 16 -3.89 -0.49 14.32
C SER A 16 -4.37 0.90 13.94
N GLN A 17 -5.42 1.00 13.13
CA GLN A 17 -6.02 2.28 12.72
C GLN A 17 -6.71 3.00 13.88
N THR A 18 -7.29 2.27 14.82
CA THR A 18 -7.92 2.86 16.01
C THR A 18 -6.93 3.62 16.90
N THR A 19 -5.63 3.34 16.77
CA THR A 19 -4.55 4.01 17.51
C THR A 19 -4.00 5.26 16.83
N GLN A 20 -4.44 5.58 15.61
CA GLN A 20 -3.97 6.77 14.90
C GLN A 20 -4.33 8.04 15.67
N ARG A 21 -3.33 8.92 15.79
CA ARG A 21 -3.54 10.25 16.37
C ARG A 21 -4.34 11.11 15.40
N THR A 22 -5.38 11.75 15.91
CA THR A 22 -6.28 12.58 15.11
C THR A 22 -5.78 14.00 14.85
N ASN A 23 -4.69 14.42 15.50
CA ASN A 23 -4.31 15.82 15.60
C ASN A 23 -2.87 16.15 15.14
N THR A 24 -2.09 15.19 14.64
CA THR A 24 -0.73 15.47 14.18
C THR A 24 -0.42 14.76 12.87
N VAL A 25 -0.19 15.54 11.83
CA VAL A 25 0.31 15.08 10.52
C VAL A 25 1.72 15.56 10.24
N GLY A 26 2.48 15.91 11.27
CA GLY A 26 3.79 16.56 11.13
C GLY A 26 4.76 15.82 10.20
N THR A 27 4.83 14.49 10.28
CA THR A 27 5.67 13.67 9.40
C THR A 27 5.18 13.73 7.94
N ALA A 28 3.87 13.57 7.73
CA ALA A 28 3.28 13.59 6.39
C ALA A 28 3.37 15.00 5.75
N THR A 29 3.18 16.08 6.54
CA THR A 29 3.37 17.46 6.07
C THR A 29 4.81 17.72 5.64
N LYS A 30 5.79 17.26 6.42
CA LYS A 30 7.22 17.36 6.05
C LYS A 30 7.55 16.53 4.81
N ALA A 31 6.95 15.34 4.68
CA ALA A 31 7.09 14.48 3.49
C ALA A 31 6.53 15.17 2.25
N SER A 32 5.34 15.78 2.35
CA SER A 32 4.73 16.56 1.27
C SER A 32 5.62 17.73 0.86
N ALA A 33 6.01 18.57 1.82
CA ALA A 33 6.88 19.71 1.57
C ALA A 33 8.24 19.32 0.96
N TYR A 34 8.78 18.18 1.38
CA TYR A 34 10.03 17.70 0.79
C TYR A 34 9.85 17.28 -0.68
N LEU A 35 8.78 16.56 -1.03
CA LEU A 35 8.50 16.23 -2.43
C LEU A 35 8.26 17.51 -3.26
N ASP A 36 7.55 18.49 -2.72
CA ASP A 36 7.33 19.79 -3.38
C ASP A 36 8.65 20.51 -3.64
N SER A 37 9.60 20.48 -2.67
CA SER A 37 10.95 21.04 -2.83
C SER A 37 11.78 20.37 -3.93
N LEU A 38 11.43 19.16 -4.33
CA LEU A 38 12.05 18.44 -5.44
C LEU A 38 11.40 18.77 -6.80
N GLY A 39 10.46 19.72 -6.85
CA GLY A 39 9.76 20.10 -8.07
C GLY A 39 8.81 19.01 -8.59
N VAL A 40 8.18 18.27 -7.67
CA VAL A 40 7.23 17.22 -8.05
C VAL A 40 5.88 17.84 -8.39
N GLU A 41 5.41 17.58 -9.59
CA GLU A 41 4.14 18.14 -10.10
C GLU A 41 3.16 17.07 -10.53
N GLY A 42 1.86 17.43 -10.54
CA GLY A 42 0.75 16.59 -10.98
C GLY A 42 -0.05 16.02 -9.83
N ARG A 43 -1.04 15.20 -10.19
CA ARG A 43 -2.01 14.61 -9.26
C ARG A 43 -1.31 13.89 -8.10
N SER A 44 -1.82 14.05 -6.90
CA SER A 44 -1.23 13.53 -5.67
C SER A 44 -2.10 12.44 -5.02
N LEU A 45 -1.45 11.50 -4.32
CA LEU A 45 -2.10 10.41 -3.61
C LEU A 45 -1.51 10.27 -2.19
N ASP A 46 -2.39 10.15 -1.20
CA ASP A 46 -2.05 9.69 0.15
C ASP A 46 -2.34 8.19 0.24
N TYR A 47 -1.29 7.37 0.20
CA TYR A 47 -1.41 5.91 0.21
C TYR A 47 -1.35 5.38 1.65
N GLY A 48 -2.47 4.90 2.15
CA GLY A 48 -2.70 4.56 3.55
C GLY A 48 -3.09 5.79 4.36
N ALA A 49 -4.15 6.47 3.91
CA ALA A 49 -4.56 7.78 4.42
C ALA A 49 -5.13 7.78 5.85
N GLY A 50 -5.42 6.61 6.39
CA GLY A 50 -5.97 6.45 7.74
C GLY A 50 -7.25 7.24 7.95
N LYS A 51 -7.20 8.26 8.79
CA LYS A 51 -8.35 9.15 9.07
C LYS A 51 -8.47 10.35 8.11
N GLY A 52 -7.70 10.37 7.03
CA GLY A 52 -7.73 11.40 6.00
C GLY A 52 -7.19 12.77 6.45
N LEU A 53 -6.57 12.88 7.63
CA LEU A 53 -6.11 14.16 8.17
C LEU A 53 -4.97 14.75 7.32
N ASN A 54 -4.03 13.90 6.86
CA ASN A 54 -2.94 14.31 5.99
C ASN A 54 -3.45 14.88 4.67
N ALA A 55 -4.38 14.19 4.01
CA ALA A 55 -4.94 14.62 2.74
C ALA A 55 -5.63 16.00 2.86
N ARG A 56 -6.43 16.20 3.90
CA ARG A 56 -7.08 17.50 4.15
C ARG A 56 -6.07 18.61 4.45
N THR A 57 -5.05 18.34 5.26
CA THR A 57 -4.06 19.35 5.66
C THR A 57 -3.15 19.76 4.50
N ASN A 58 -2.76 18.83 3.66
CA ASN A 58 -1.79 19.04 2.57
C ASN A 58 -2.45 19.10 1.18
N GLN A 59 -3.77 19.19 1.11
CA GLN A 59 -4.55 19.30 -0.14
C GLN A 59 -4.19 18.21 -1.16
N ILE A 60 -4.12 16.96 -0.70
CA ILE A 60 -3.87 15.80 -1.55
C ILE A 60 -5.14 15.48 -2.35
N ASP A 61 -4.99 15.22 -3.65
CA ASP A 61 -6.11 15.02 -4.57
C ASP A 61 -6.89 13.75 -4.29
N ASP A 62 -6.18 12.65 -4.04
CA ASP A 62 -6.77 11.34 -3.82
C ASP A 62 -6.24 10.67 -2.55
N THR A 63 -7.03 9.75 -2.04
CA THR A 63 -6.70 8.96 -0.85
C THR A 63 -6.99 7.48 -1.09
N PHE A 64 -6.08 6.62 -0.62
CA PHE A 64 -6.31 5.19 -0.53
C PHE A 64 -6.27 4.76 0.93
N GLU A 65 -7.32 4.09 1.40
CA GLU A 65 -7.41 3.52 2.75
C GLU A 65 -8.33 2.29 2.73
N PRO A 66 -7.78 1.07 2.96
CA PRO A 66 -8.57 -0.16 2.87
C PRO A 66 -9.53 -0.36 4.07
N PHE A 67 -9.30 0.34 5.18
CA PHE A 67 -10.09 0.22 6.41
C PHE A 67 -10.51 1.59 6.93
N PRO A 68 -11.30 2.37 6.16
CA PRO A 68 -11.69 3.71 6.57
C PRO A 68 -12.55 3.66 7.83
N GLU A 69 -12.39 4.64 8.72
CA GLU A 69 -13.36 4.89 9.79
C GLU A 69 -14.61 5.56 9.21
N ASP A 70 -15.76 5.38 9.87
CA ASP A 70 -17.08 5.83 9.41
C ASP A 70 -17.14 7.34 9.03
N ALA A 71 -16.29 8.16 9.63
CA ALA A 71 -16.22 9.61 9.36
C ALA A 71 -15.32 9.98 8.18
N PHE A 72 -14.63 9.03 7.55
CA PHE A 72 -13.71 9.27 6.45
C PHE A 72 -14.09 8.43 5.23
N ASN A 73 -14.32 9.10 4.11
CA ASN A 73 -14.61 8.45 2.84
C ASN A 73 -13.40 8.65 1.89
N PRO A 74 -12.49 7.67 1.77
CA PRO A 74 -11.36 7.76 0.87
C PRO A 74 -11.77 7.64 -0.60
N THR A 75 -10.93 8.11 -1.51
CA THR A 75 -11.16 7.96 -2.95
C THR A 75 -11.16 6.48 -3.37
N PHE A 76 -10.29 5.68 -2.76
CA PHE A 76 -10.16 4.25 -3.04
C PHE A 76 -10.11 3.44 -1.75
N VAL A 77 -10.83 2.32 -1.71
CA VAL A 77 -10.82 1.33 -0.62
C VAL A 77 -10.15 0.01 -1.03
N SER A 78 -10.02 -0.22 -2.33
CA SER A 78 -9.30 -1.39 -2.86
C SER A 78 -7.98 -0.94 -3.51
N PRO A 79 -6.86 -1.64 -3.27
CA PRO A 79 -5.61 -1.33 -3.94
C PRO A 79 -5.69 -1.54 -5.46
N ASN A 80 -6.65 -2.33 -5.95
CA ASN A 80 -6.84 -2.56 -7.38
C ASN A 80 -7.53 -1.39 -8.08
N ASP A 81 -8.23 -0.53 -7.33
CA ASP A 81 -8.90 0.65 -7.88
C ASP A 81 -7.95 1.85 -7.99
N VAL A 82 -6.78 1.79 -7.36
CA VAL A 82 -5.74 2.83 -7.50
C VAL A 82 -5.16 2.76 -8.90
N PRO A 83 -5.35 3.83 -9.72
CA PRO A 83 -4.94 3.80 -11.12
C PRO A 83 -3.41 3.79 -11.27
N GLU A 84 -2.93 3.06 -12.27
CA GLU A 84 -1.51 3.02 -12.65
C GLU A 84 -1.13 4.25 -13.48
N ASP A 85 0.16 4.56 -13.54
CA ASP A 85 0.76 5.65 -14.34
C ASP A 85 0.07 7.03 -14.20
N THR A 86 -0.50 7.31 -13.04
CA THR A 86 -1.38 8.48 -12.85
C THR A 86 -0.75 9.57 -12.00
N TYR A 87 -0.06 9.21 -10.92
CA TYR A 87 0.33 10.18 -9.91
C TYR A 87 1.72 10.75 -10.14
N GLY A 88 1.82 12.07 -10.06
CA GLY A 88 3.10 12.76 -9.97
C GLY A 88 3.71 12.68 -8.59
N LYS A 89 2.87 12.68 -7.56
CA LYS A 89 3.26 12.72 -6.15
C LYS A 89 2.49 11.68 -5.35
N ILE A 90 3.22 10.81 -4.63
CA ILE A 90 2.61 9.86 -3.68
C ILE A 90 3.29 10.00 -2.33
N ILE A 91 2.49 10.03 -1.26
CA ILE A 91 2.97 10.00 0.13
C ILE A 91 2.43 8.75 0.79
N SER A 92 3.30 8.00 1.48
CA SER A 92 2.93 6.85 2.29
C SER A 92 3.70 6.90 3.60
N THR A 93 3.03 7.16 4.70
CA THR A 93 3.64 7.30 6.02
C THR A 93 3.08 6.31 7.02
N ASN A 94 3.96 5.54 7.67
CA ASN A 94 3.61 4.51 8.66
C ASN A 94 2.66 3.43 8.12
N VAL A 95 2.77 3.07 6.85
CA VAL A 95 1.97 2.03 6.21
C VAL A 95 2.72 0.71 6.17
N ILE A 96 3.90 0.70 5.54
CA ILE A 96 4.61 -0.56 5.29
C ILE A 96 5.18 -1.21 6.57
N ASN A 97 5.33 -0.45 7.66
CA ASN A 97 5.73 -1.00 8.95
C ASN A 97 4.65 -1.84 9.65
N VAL A 98 3.38 -1.64 9.31
CA VAL A 98 2.26 -2.40 9.89
C VAL A 98 1.80 -3.57 9.00
N LEU A 99 2.46 -3.77 7.86
CA LEU A 99 2.12 -4.82 6.91
C LEU A 99 3.07 -6.01 7.03
N PRO A 100 2.56 -7.25 7.09
CA PRO A 100 3.35 -8.46 6.91
C PRO A 100 4.10 -8.45 5.57
N PRO A 101 5.15 -9.28 5.39
CA PRO A 101 6.05 -9.23 4.24
C PRO A 101 5.36 -9.19 2.87
N ASP A 102 4.39 -10.08 2.63
CA ASP A 102 3.71 -10.16 1.32
C ASP A 102 2.84 -8.93 1.03
N LEU A 103 2.06 -8.48 2.01
CA LEU A 103 1.24 -7.27 1.88
C LEU A 103 2.11 -6.02 1.74
N ARG A 104 3.25 -5.98 2.42
CA ARG A 104 4.25 -4.91 2.30
C ARG A 104 4.82 -4.83 0.89
N LYS A 105 5.19 -5.99 0.31
CA LYS A 105 5.65 -6.09 -1.08
C LYS A 105 4.59 -5.59 -2.05
N GLN A 106 3.33 -6.02 -1.88
CA GLN A 106 2.21 -5.57 -2.70
C GLN A 106 2.01 -4.05 -2.60
N ALA A 107 2.04 -3.48 -1.39
CA ALA A 107 1.89 -2.04 -1.19
C ALA A 107 2.99 -1.24 -1.91
N VAL A 108 4.26 -1.64 -1.77
CA VAL A 108 5.38 -0.99 -2.46
C VAL A 108 5.24 -1.10 -3.98
N THR A 109 4.86 -2.27 -4.49
CA THR A 109 4.60 -2.48 -5.93
C THR A 109 3.48 -1.58 -6.44
N LYS A 110 2.36 -1.50 -5.72
CA LYS A 110 1.22 -0.63 -6.10
C LYS A 110 1.59 0.85 -6.08
N ILE A 111 2.35 1.32 -5.10
CA ILE A 111 2.89 2.68 -5.07
C ILE A 111 3.74 2.95 -6.32
N GLY A 112 4.63 2.03 -6.68
CA GLY A 112 5.47 2.17 -7.88
C GLY A 112 4.65 2.21 -9.18
N ASN A 113 3.66 1.30 -9.32
CA ASN A 113 2.80 1.24 -10.50
C ASN A 113 1.95 2.51 -10.65
N ALA A 114 1.45 3.05 -9.55
CA ALA A 114 0.61 4.26 -9.54
C ALA A 114 1.36 5.53 -9.97
N LEU A 115 2.70 5.56 -9.82
CA LEU A 115 3.52 6.69 -10.27
C LEU A 115 3.50 6.81 -11.80
N LYS A 116 3.28 8.01 -12.31
CA LYS A 116 3.59 8.34 -13.71
C LYS A 116 5.09 8.41 -13.94
N THR A 117 5.51 8.32 -15.17
CA THR A 117 6.92 8.56 -15.56
C THR A 117 7.40 9.93 -15.04
N GLY A 118 8.54 9.96 -14.37
CA GLY A 118 9.08 11.14 -13.70
C GLY A 118 8.41 11.49 -12.37
N GLY A 119 7.30 10.82 -12.03
CA GLY A 119 6.64 10.97 -10.73
C GLY A 119 7.49 10.45 -9.57
N ARG A 120 7.22 10.96 -8.38
CA ARG A 120 7.96 10.61 -7.17
C ARG A 120 7.02 10.19 -6.04
N ALA A 121 7.44 9.16 -5.30
CA ALA A 121 6.79 8.75 -4.06
C ALA A 121 7.76 8.89 -2.88
N LEU A 122 7.23 9.26 -1.72
CA LEU A 122 7.94 9.16 -0.46
C LEU A 122 7.29 8.10 0.41
N ILE A 123 8.08 7.09 0.78
CA ILE A 123 7.70 6.07 1.75
C ILE A 123 8.46 6.35 3.05
N GLN A 124 7.72 6.54 4.14
CA GLN A 124 8.28 6.72 5.48
C GLN A 124 7.76 5.62 6.41
N THR A 125 8.61 5.15 7.31
CA THR A 125 8.31 4.09 8.25
C THR A 125 9.07 4.26 9.57
N TRP A 126 8.81 3.37 10.54
CA TRP A 126 9.54 3.31 11.79
C TRP A 126 11.01 3.00 11.55
N ASP A 127 11.88 3.64 12.33
CA ASP A 127 13.28 3.29 12.39
C ASP A 127 13.56 2.10 13.32
N ALA A 128 14.80 1.63 13.26
CA ALA A 128 15.27 0.52 14.09
C ALA A 128 15.18 0.83 15.61
N GLY A 129 15.34 2.10 16.00
CA GLY A 129 15.23 2.53 17.39
C GLY A 129 13.81 2.41 17.93
N ALA A 130 12.84 2.90 17.17
CA ALA A 130 11.41 2.79 17.50
C ALA A 130 10.98 1.32 17.60
N ALA A 131 11.42 0.46 16.67
CA ALA A 131 11.12 -0.96 16.70
C ALA A 131 11.74 -1.66 17.93
N LYS A 132 13.01 -1.40 18.23
CA LYS A 132 13.67 -1.96 19.43
C LYS A 132 12.95 -1.55 20.70
N ALA A 133 12.52 -0.29 20.83
CA ALA A 133 11.74 0.17 21.97
C ALA A 133 10.39 -0.57 22.08
N GLY A 134 9.70 -0.79 20.94
CA GLY A 134 8.47 -1.59 20.88
C GLY A 134 8.70 -3.05 21.30
N MET A 135 9.74 -3.69 20.78
CA MET A 135 10.12 -5.07 21.09
C MET A 135 10.48 -5.27 22.57
N ALA A 136 11.05 -4.25 23.23
CA ALA A 136 11.36 -4.29 24.65
C ALA A 136 10.11 -4.25 25.56
N SER A 137 8.94 -3.96 25.00
CA SER A 137 7.68 -4.01 25.75
C SER A 137 7.35 -5.44 26.17
N LYS A 138 6.97 -5.64 27.44
CA LYS A 138 6.52 -6.93 27.96
C LYS A 138 5.28 -7.50 27.25
N LYS A 139 4.59 -6.67 26.46
CA LYS A 139 3.37 -7.05 25.71
C LYS A 139 3.65 -7.32 24.23
N ALA A 140 4.89 -7.21 23.80
CA ALA A 140 5.28 -7.50 22.41
C ALA A 140 5.59 -8.99 22.23
N THR A 141 5.18 -9.55 21.11
CA THR A 141 5.57 -10.90 20.66
C THR A 141 6.51 -10.75 19.48
N ILE A 142 7.72 -11.25 19.61
CA ILE A 142 8.76 -11.12 18.56
C ILE A 142 8.43 -12.04 17.38
N VAL A 143 8.49 -11.50 16.18
CA VAL A 143 8.40 -12.28 14.93
C VAL A 143 9.78 -12.87 14.64
N LYS A 144 9.89 -14.21 14.65
CA LYS A 144 11.20 -14.90 14.60
C LYS A 144 11.89 -14.79 13.25
N ASP A 145 11.12 -14.75 12.18
CA ASP A 145 11.64 -14.85 10.81
C ASP A 145 11.91 -13.47 10.19
N GLU A 146 11.73 -12.40 10.94
CA GLU A 146 11.97 -11.05 10.46
C GLU A 146 12.63 -10.15 11.49
N THR A 147 13.76 -9.57 11.13
CA THR A 147 14.52 -8.65 11.99
C THR A 147 13.73 -7.41 12.33
N LEU A 148 13.78 -6.95 13.59
CA LEU A 148 13.08 -5.74 14.06
C LEU A 148 11.56 -5.79 13.86
N ALA A 149 10.96 -6.99 13.87
CA ALA A 149 9.52 -7.20 13.73
C ALA A 149 8.90 -7.80 14.98
N PHE A 150 7.71 -7.36 15.32
CA PHE A 150 6.94 -7.85 16.47
C PHE A 150 5.45 -7.59 16.27
N THR A 151 4.63 -8.30 17.03
CA THR A 151 3.21 -7.98 17.18
C THR A 151 2.94 -7.35 18.53
N THR A 152 2.05 -6.37 18.57
CA THR A 152 1.60 -5.71 19.80
C THR A 152 0.61 -6.59 20.56
N SER A 153 0.25 -6.21 21.78
CA SER A 153 -0.80 -6.89 22.55
C SER A 153 -2.18 -6.90 21.89
N THR A 154 -2.42 -5.99 20.96
CA THR A 154 -3.66 -5.92 20.16
C THR A 154 -3.56 -6.72 18.85
N GLY A 155 -2.46 -7.44 18.63
CA GLY A 155 -2.23 -8.23 17.43
C GLY A 155 -1.68 -7.45 16.24
N SER A 156 -1.49 -6.12 16.36
CA SER A 156 -0.96 -5.31 15.26
C SER A 156 0.49 -5.66 14.98
N TYR A 157 0.81 -5.99 13.73
CA TYR A 157 2.16 -6.20 13.26
C TYR A 157 2.94 -4.88 13.21
N GLN A 158 4.21 -4.91 13.58
CA GLN A 158 5.11 -3.76 13.53
C GLN A 158 6.49 -4.20 13.05
N LYS A 159 7.06 -3.44 12.13
CA LYS A 159 8.41 -3.63 11.59
C LYS A 159 9.15 -2.30 11.58
N GLY A 160 10.36 -2.29 12.11
CA GLY A 160 11.29 -1.17 11.93
C GLY A 160 12.34 -1.46 10.86
N PHE A 161 12.89 -0.41 10.30
CA PHE A 161 13.93 -0.50 9.27
C PHE A 161 15.15 0.34 9.66
N THR A 162 16.34 -0.07 9.24
CA THR A 162 17.43 0.87 9.03
C THR A 162 17.22 1.61 7.70
N LYS A 163 17.94 2.70 7.50
CA LYS A 163 17.84 3.47 6.26
C LYS A 163 18.29 2.64 5.05
N GLU A 164 19.36 1.92 5.21
CA GLU A 164 19.95 1.05 4.20
C GLU A 164 19.02 -0.13 3.87
N GLU A 165 18.43 -0.75 4.91
CA GLU A 165 17.47 -1.85 4.75
C GLU A 165 16.24 -1.39 3.96
N LEU A 166 15.65 -0.24 4.33
CA LEU A 166 14.49 0.28 3.62
C LEU A 166 14.80 0.58 2.15
N GLN A 167 15.94 1.23 1.89
CA GLN A 167 16.35 1.57 0.53
C GLN A 167 16.59 0.32 -0.32
N THR A 168 17.28 -0.68 0.22
CA THR A 168 17.54 -1.95 -0.44
C THR A 168 16.24 -2.69 -0.73
N TYR A 169 15.39 -2.84 0.28
CA TYR A 169 14.10 -3.51 0.15
C TYR A 169 13.22 -2.89 -0.94
N VAL A 170 13.04 -1.56 -0.92
CA VAL A 170 12.20 -0.87 -1.91
C VAL A 170 12.79 -0.99 -3.31
N LYS A 171 14.12 -0.93 -3.46
CA LYS A 171 14.81 -1.11 -4.74
C LYS A 171 14.65 -2.53 -5.30
N GLU A 172 14.76 -3.55 -4.45
CA GLU A 172 14.57 -4.95 -4.83
C GLU A 172 13.13 -5.22 -5.30
N VAL A 173 12.13 -4.66 -4.60
CA VAL A 173 10.71 -4.82 -4.97
C VAL A 173 10.39 -4.16 -6.30
N LEU A 174 10.91 -2.95 -6.54
CA LEU A 174 10.54 -2.14 -7.71
C LEU A 174 11.42 -2.38 -8.93
N GLY A 175 12.65 -2.87 -8.74
CA GLY A 175 13.58 -3.16 -9.81
C GLY A 175 14.18 -1.91 -10.48
N GLU A 176 14.79 -2.11 -11.65
CA GLU A 176 15.64 -1.12 -12.31
C GLU A 176 14.91 0.08 -12.93
N ASN A 177 13.61 -0.02 -13.13
CA ASN A 177 12.79 1.06 -13.68
C ASN A 177 12.59 2.22 -12.70
N PHE A 178 13.07 2.06 -11.48
CA PHE A 178 12.95 3.06 -10.42
C PHE A 178 14.34 3.46 -9.89
N GLU A 179 14.44 4.72 -9.50
CA GLU A 179 15.52 5.21 -8.66
C GLU A 179 15.00 5.30 -7.23
N VAL A 180 15.77 4.77 -6.27
CA VAL A 180 15.43 4.81 -4.85
C VAL A 180 16.55 5.49 -4.09
N SER A 181 16.25 6.58 -3.40
CA SER A 181 17.21 7.35 -2.63
C SER A 181 16.72 7.60 -1.20
N GLY A 182 17.64 7.60 -0.25
CA GLY A 182 17.30 7.89 1.15
C GLY A 182 17.04 9.36 1.37
N VAL A 183 16.04 9.71 2.18
CA VAL A 183 15.76 11.09 2.57
C VAL A 183 16.81 11.57 3.57
N PRO A 184 17.39 12.78 3.38
CA PRO A 184 18.34 13.37 4.34
C PRO A 184 17.67 13.67 5.69
N SER A 185 18.35 13.36 6.80
CA SER A 185 17.84 13.58 8.17
C SER A 185 17.48 15.04 8.46
N LYS A 186 18.14 15.98 7.81
CA LYS A 186 17.87 17.43 7.95
C LYS A 186 16.45 17.85 7.54
N GLN A 187 15.73 16.99 6.81
CA GLN A 187 14.32 17.23 6.45
C GLN A 187 13.36 17.08 7.64
N GLY A 188 13.84 16.56 8.77
CA GLY A 188 13.07 16.43 10.00
C GLY A 188 11.88 15.48 9.89
N ILE A 189 11.87 14.57 8.90
CA ILE A 189 10.91 13.49 8.76
C ILE A 189 11.28 12.43 9.80
N SER A 190 10.34 12.08 10.69
CA SER A 190 10.57 11.10 11.75
C SER A 190 10.69 9.69 11.18
N GLY A 191 11.46 8.83 11.86
CA GLY A 191 11.74 7.46 11.38
C GLY A 191 12.73 7.44 10.23
N VAL A 192 12.56 6.49 9.31
CA VAL A 192 13.34 6.38 8.09
C VAL A 192 12.46 6.57 6.87
N ALA A 193 13.02 7.19 5.83
CA ALA A 193 12.26 7.46 4.61
C ALA A 193 13.13 7.32 3.35
N VAL A 194 12.48 6.94 2.26
CA VAL A 194 13.06 6.91 0.91
C VAL A 194 12.18 7.67 -0.07
N VAL A 195 12.82 8.23 -1.10
CA VAL A 195 12.14 8.74 -2.29
C VAL A 195 12.34 7.75 -3.43
N ILE A 196 11.25 7.46 -4.10
CA ILE A 196 11.18 6.64 -5.31
C ILE A 196 10.93 7.59 -6.47
N THR A 197 11.68 7.45 -7.56
CA THR A 197 11.41 8.17 -8.82
C THR A 197 11.22 7.14 -9.92
N LYS A 198 10.07 7.17 -10.62
CA LYS A 198 9.85 6.32 -11.80
C LYS A 198 10.61 6.88 -12.99
N LYS A 199 11.58 6.12 -13.48
CA LYS A 199 12.42 6.56 -14.60
C LYS A 199 11.61 6.63 -15.88
N SER A 200 11.99 7.53 -16.77
CA SER A 200 11.58 7.43 -18.18
C SER A 200 12.10 6.09 -18.70
N GLY A 201 11.22 5.19 -19.12
CA GLY A 201 11.68 4.00 -19.80
C GLY A 201 12.68 4.42 -20.87
N LYS A 202 13.88 3.86 -20.86
CA LYS A 202 14.67 3.87 -22.10
C LYS A 202 13.75 3.20 -23.11
N THR A 203 13.11 3.96 -23.97
CA THR A 203 12.70 3.44 -25.27
C THR A 203 13.99 2.86 -25.83
N SER A 204 14.14 1.55 -25.74
CA SER A 204 15.09 0.90 -26.61
C SER A 204 14.58 1.31 -28.00
N ASN A 205 15.25 2.27 -28.63
CA ASN A 205 15.20 2.45 -30.05
C ASN A 205 15.80 1.16 -30.67
N ARG A 206 15.13 0.04 -30.48
CA ARG A 206 15.10 -1.00 -31.50
C ARG A 206 14.30 -0.34 -32.61
N GLY A 207 15.02 0.31 -33.52
CA GLY A 207 14.45 0.74 -34.77
C GLY A 207 13.63 -0.41 -35.30
N TYR A 208 12.34 -0.25 -35.25
CA TYR A 208 11.44 -1.06 -36.06
C TYR A 208 11.79 -0.63 -37.49
N ALA A 209 12.74 -1.33 -38.10
CA ALA A 209 12.81 -1.36 -39.55
C ALA A 209 11.41 -1.81 -39.97
N GLU A 210 10.67 -0.90 -40.59
CA GLU A 210 9.42 -1.21 -41.25
C GLU A 210 9.67 -2.43 -42.15
N GLY A 211 9.08 -3.59 -41.82
CA GLY A 211 9.15 -4.80 -42.62
C GLY A 211 9.16 -6.13 -41.88
N GLY A 212 9.28 -6.18 -40.55
CA GLY A 212 9.55 -7.46 -39.86
C GLY A 212 8.40 -8.11 -39.09
N LEU A 213 7.18 -7.56 -39.06
CA LEU A 213 6.12 -8.04 -38.16
C LEU A 213 5.15 -9.07 -38.77
N VAL A 214 5.16 -9.28 -40.09
CA VAL A 214 4.19 -10.18 -40.74
C VAL A 214 4.68 -11.62 -40.82
N GLU A 215 5.97 -11.87 -40.74
CA GLU A 215 6.55 -13.23 -40.95
C GLU A 215 6.67 -14.10 -39.69
N ARG A 216 6.42 -13.57 -38.47
CA ARG A 216 6.54 -14.35 -37.23
C ARG A 216 5.23 -14.92 -36.69
N LEU A 217 4.08 -14.57 -37.23
CA LEU A 217 2.77 -15.08 -36.80
C LEU A 217 2.35 -16.41 -37.49
N GLN A 218 3.11 -16.91 -38.47
CA GLN A 218 2.77 -18.14 -39.19
C GLN A 218 3.48 -19.42 -38.72
N LYS A 219 4.17 -19.41 -37.59
CA LYS A 219 4.93 -20.60 -37.11
C LYS A 219 4.52 -21.11 -35.71
N PHE A 220 3.33 -20.87 -35.24
CA PHE A 220 2.78 -21.50 -34.02
C PHE A 220 1.43 -22.16 -34.31
N GLU A 221 1.39 -23.07 -35.25
CA GLU A 221 0.40 -24.14 -35.25
C GLU A 221 1.03 -25.37 -34.62
N GLY A 222 0.57 -25.68 -33.39
CA GLY A 222 0.94 -26.90 -32.68
C GLY A 222 1.65 -26.66 -31.34
N GLY A 223 0.94 -26.19 -30.33
CA GLY A 223 1.45 -26.12 -28.95
C GLY A 223 0.34 -26.20 -27.96
N VAL A 224 0.41 -27.23 -27.12
CA VAL A 224 -0.44 -27.51 -25.96
C VAL A 224 -0.71 -26.23 -25.14
N ALA A 225 -1.97 -25.97 -24.84
CA ALA A 225 -2.38 -24.92 -23.92
C ALA A 225 -1.76 -25.20 -22.54
N VAL A 226 -0.80 -24.37 -22.16
CA VAL A 226 -0.32 -24.32 -20.77
C VAL A 226 -1.33 -23.48 -20.01
N GLU A 227 -2.06 -24.10 -19.09
CA GLU A 227 -2.94 -23.38 -18.18
C GLU A 227 -2.09 -22.36 -17.39
N GLU A 228 -2.42 -21.09 -17.53
CA GLU A 228 -1.83 -20.00 -16.73
C GLU A 228 -2.06 -20.30 -15.25
N PRO A 229 -1.05 -20.17 -14.37
CA PRO A 229 -1.25 -20.36 -12.94
C PRO A 229 -2.18 -19.26 -12.42
N TYR A 230 -3.29 -19.66 -11.82
CA TYR A 230 -4.27 -18.79 -11.17
C TYR A 230 -3.58 -17.75 -10.28
N SER A 231 -3.75 -16.47 -10.61
CA SER A 231 -3.27 -15.36 -9.81
C SER A 231 -3.95 -15.41 -8.43
N ILE A 232 -3.17 -15.29 -7.35
CA ILE A 232 -3.65 -15.17 -5.97
C ILE A 232 -4.64 -13.99 -5.85
N LEU A 233 -4.50 -12.96 -6.70
CA LEU A 233 -5.38 -11.79 -6.81
C LEU A 233 -6.80 -12.16 -7.26
N ASP A 234 -6.99 -13.13 -8.15
CA ASP A 234 -8.31 -13.62 -8.54
C ASP A 234 -9.01 -14.35 -7.38
N THR A 235 -8.24 -15.02 -6.54
CA THR A 235 -8.76 -15.70 -5.35
C THR A 235 -9.24 -14.70 -4.31
N VAL A 236 -8.48 -13.62 -4.06
CA VAL A 236 -8.84 -12.55 -3.11
C VAL A 236 -10.04 -11.74 -3.61
N SER A 237 -10.11 -11.43 -4.90
CA SER A 237 -11.24 -10.73 -5.50
C SER A 237 -12.54 -11.55 -5.44
N LYS A 238 -12.46 -12.87 -5.68
CA LYS A 238 -13.62 -13.78 -5.55
C LYS A 238 -14.07 -13.95 -4.11
N MET A 239 -13.15 -13.89 -3.13
CA MET A 239 -13.48 -13.97 -1.70
C MET A 239 -14.10 -12.68 -1.19
N ALA A 240 -13.63 -11.52 -1.61
CA ALA A 240 -14.25 -10.24 -1.28
C ALA A 240 -15.68 -10.14 -1.82
N SER A 241 -15.92 -10.62 -3.04
CA SER A 241 -17.27 -10.67 -3.63
C SER A 241 -18.16 -11.71 -2.95
N SER A 242 -17.63 -12.86 -2.51
CA SER A 242 -18.43 -13.87 -1.78
C SER A 242 -18.77 -13.44 -0.35
N ALA A 243 -17.89 -12.73 0.34
CA ALA A 243 -18.17 -12.13 1.65
C ALA A 243 -19.20 -10.98 1.53
N GLY A 244 -19.11 -10.16 0.49
CA GLY A 244 -20.08 -9.10 0.19
C GLY A 244 -21.47 -9.67 -0.13
N VAL A 245 -21.55 -10.75 -0.88
CA VAL A 245 -22.82 -11.46 -1.19
C VAL A 245 -23.43 -12.12 0.04
N ALA A 246 -22.62 -12.63 0.96
CA ALA A 246 -23.13 -13.19 2.23
C ALA A 246 -23.71 -12.10 3.14
N ILE A 247 -23.12 -10.90 3.17
CA ILE A 247 -23.64 -9.75 3.93
C ILE A 247 -24.93 -9.24 3.30
N LEU A 248 -25.03 -9.11 1.98
CA LEU A 248 -26.25 -8.68 1.30
C LEU A 248 -27.40 -9.65 1.47
N LYS A 249 -27.15 -10.96 1.52
CA LYS A 249 -28.21 -11.95 1.80
C LYS A 249 -28.75 -11.89 3.23
N HIS A 250 -28.01 -11.31 4.16
CA HIS A 250 -28.46 -11.15 5.56
C HIS A 250 -29.28 -9.88 5.78
N PHE A 251 -29.20 -8.90 4.86
CA PHE A 251 -29.96 -7.65 4.92
C PHE A 251 -31.22 -7.63 4.03
N ASP A 252 -31.48 -8.68 3.25
CA ASP A 252 -32.62 -8.75 2.33
C ASP A 252 -33.91 -9.33 2.96
N THR A 253 -33.91 -9.54 4.27
CA THR A 253 -35.12 -9.77 5.04
C THR A 253 -35.51 -8.46 5.74
N ALA A 254 -36.23 -7.61 5.01
CA ALA A 254 -36.92 -6.51 5.66
C ALA A 254 -37.81 -7.08 6.79
N PRO A 255 -37.76 -6.50 8.02
CA PRO A 255 -38.62 -6.95 9.10
C PRO A 255 -40.07 -6.83 8.66
N ASN A 256 -40.88 -7.89 8.84
CA ASN A 256 -42.27 -7.84 8.52
C ASN A 256 -43.01 -6.91 9.49
N GLN A 257 -44.17 -6.40 9.07
CA GLN A 257 -44.92 -5.40 9.84
C GLN A 257 -45.32 -5.83 11.24
N GLU A 258 -45.32 -7.13 11.59
CA GLU A 258 -45.60 -7.62 12.94
C GLU A 258 -44.44 -7.40 13.93
N GLN A 259 -43.18 -7.28 13.45
CA GLN A 259 -42.03 -7.00 14.32
C GLN A 259 -41.89 -5.54 14.70
N LEU A 260 -42.53 -4.63 13.98
CA LEU A 260 -42.54 -3.18 14.28
C LEU A 260 -43.58 -2.77 15.35
N GLN A 261 -44.57 -3.63 15.67
CA GLN A 261 -45.59 -3.34 16.68
C GLN A 261 -45.19 -3.72 18.11
N GLN A 262 -44.01 -4.26 18.36
CA GLN A 262 -43.52 -4.63 19.68
C GLN A 262 -42.54 -3.61 20.31
N ILE A 263 -42.39 -2.42 19.69
CA ILE A 263 -41.44 -1.38 20.14
C ILE A 263 -42.18 -0.05 20.44
N GLU A 264 -43.49 -0.12 20.78
CA GLU A 264 -44.20 0.98 21.44
C GLU A 264 -44.44 0.70 22.92
#